data_da322e5d6652a625fb838d2b0b7b049d
#
_entry.id   da322e5d6652a625fb838d2b0b7b049d
#
_cell.length_a   1.000
_cell.length_b   1.000
_cell.length_c   1.000
_cell.angle_alpha   90.00
_cell.angle_beta   90.00
_cell.angle_gamma   90.00
#
_symmetry.space_group_name_H-M   'P 1'
#
loop_
_entity.id
_entity.type
_entity.pdbx_description
1 polymer ?
#
loop_
_entity_poly.entity_id
_entity_poly.type
_entity_poly.pdbx_seq_one_letter_code
_entity_poly.pdbx_strand_id
1 'polypeptide(L)'
;WRNSDEAKKDDNFLGEKVTSDATKQWMDSLKAQFNIYGPKFKEIGKLAIVGTGSAPGLICCATRNAVRHLDTCDTIYNIVWEGAIAKRFQPFWWSPITALTDMSEEALAFENGQFVNTPAFGNPIKRQYDYMDEEITFMEHSHDEPLQYGFNAKDYFKGCKNAYFKYAGAGMDFAKPLYEAGLLSHDEEEYKGNKIVPFDYVLTHIPPAPKYKDEIKAIIDEGLKKDSGCMVVEAYGKKDGKDTLVETHVFAPGLVESFERAGITAEMYLTGQGGFFFSKMFVNDQFDQTGLISSDMLSDEQVDIYFGYAAELGITLDTKIKDL
;
A
#
# COMPACT_ATOMS: atom_id res chain seq x y z
N TRP A 1 -4.91 7.76 19.09
CA TRP A 1 -4.31 6.50 19.52
C TRP A 1 -2.79 6.50 19.35
N ARG A 2 -2.23 7.08 18.28
CA ARG A 2 -0.78 7.25 18.07
C ARG A 2 -0.02 7.90 19.26
N ASN A 3 -0.71 8.60 20.15
CA ASN A 3 -0.17 9.29 21.31
C ASN A 3 -0.41 8.59 22.65
N SER A 4 -0.88 7.33 22.66
CA SER A 4 -1.13 6.63 23.93
C SER A 4 0.17 6.26 24.62
N ASP A 5 0.22 6.43 25.95
CA ASP A 5 1.38 6.04 26.78
C ASP A 5 1.65 4.52 26.76
N GLU A 6 0.68 3.73 26.28
CA GLU A 6 0.80 2.29 26.11
C GLU A 6 1.66 1.91 24.87
N ALA A 7 1.62 2.72 23.81
CA ALA A 7 2.43 2.51 22.60
C ALA A 7 3.93 2.76 22.84
N LYS A 8 4.28 3.51 23.88
CA LYS A 8 5.66 3.98 24.16
C LYS A 8 6.51 2.99 24.98
N LYS A 9 6.00 1.82 25.39
CA LYS A 9 6.62 0.99 26.43
C LYS A 9 7.46 -0.19 25.97
N ASP A 10 7.65 -0.41 24.65
CA ASP A 10 8.34 -1.62 24.17
C ASP A 10 9.49 -1.31 23.18
N ASP A 11 10.69 -1.06 23.74
CA ASP A 11 11.89 -0.64 22.99
C ASP A 11 12.60 -1.78 22.22
N ASN A 12 12.17 -3.03 22.36
CA ASN A 12 12.96 -4.19 21.90
C ASN A 12 12.81 -4.58 20.42
N PHE A 13 12.03 -3.82 19.62
CA PHE A 13 11.67 -4.26 18.27
C PHE A 13 12.30 -3.44 17.13
N LEU A 14 12.94 -2.33 17.45
CA LEU A 14 13.52 -1.43 16.45
C LEU A 14 14.93 -1.88 16.13
N GLY A 15 15.19 -2.25 14.89
CA GLY A 15 16.55 -2.34 14.39
C GLY A 15 17.25 -0.99 14.54
N GLU A 16 18.55 -1.00 14.85
CA GLU A 16 19.38 0.22 15.01
C GLU A 16 19.34 1.18 13.79
N LYS A 17 18.74 0.76 12.67
CA LYS A 17 18.67 1.48 11.41
C LYS A 17 17.38 2.29 11.19
N VAL A 18 16.40 2.22 12.09
CA VAL A 18 15.23 3.09 12.04
C VAL A 18 15.56 4.36 12.81
N THR A 19 15.84 5.44 12.09
CA THR A 19 16.31 6.71 12.64
C THR A 19 15.18 7.73 12.82
N SER A 20 14.14 7.68 11.98
CA SER A 20 13.00 8.59 12.04
C SER A 20 12.12 8.34 13.26
N ASP A 21 11.88 9.37 14.07
CA ASP A 21 10.98 9.30 15.21
C ASP A 21 9.52 9.10 14.78
N ALA A 22 9.11 9.64 13.64
CA ALA A 22 7.78 9.42 13.04
C ALA A 22 7.59 7.94 12.69
N THR A 23 8.59 7.33 12.04
CA THR A 23 8.58 5.89 11.71
C THR A 23 8.49 5.03 12.97
N LYS A 24 9.28 5.35 14.01
CA LYS A 24 9.23 4.64 15.30
C LYS A 24 7.84 4.70 15.92
N GLN A 25 7.24 5.89 15.99
CA GLN A 25 5.88 6.06 16.53
C GLN A 25 4.84 5.28 15.75
N TRP A 26 4.97 5.24 14.42
CA TRP A 26 4.09 4.46 13.56
C TRP A 26 4.24 2.95 13.80
N MET A 27 5.46 2.43 13.82
CA MET A 27 5.75 1.03 14.13
C MET A 27 5.21 0.62 15.51
N ASP A 28 5.46 1.45 16.53
CA ASP A 28 4.97 1.23 17.89
C ASP A 28 3.43 1.24 17.95
N SER A 29 2.80 2.09 17.16
CA SER A 29 1.33 2.15 17.05
C SER A 29 0.74 0.87 16.48
N LEU A 30 1.31 0.34 15.38
CA LEU A 30 0.88 -0.93 14.78
C LEU A 30 1.08 -2.10 15.74
N LYS A 31 2.27 -2.19 16.33
CA LYS A 31 2.61 -3.22 17.30
C LYS A 31 1.69 -3.22 18.51
N ALA A 32 1.39 -2.03 19.04
CA ALA A 32 0.49 -1.89 20.17
C ALA A 32 -0.94 -2.34 19.83
N GLN A 33 -1.41 -2.18 18.60
CA GLN A 33 -2.71 -2.73 18.19
C GLN A 33 -2.75 -4.25 18.41
N PHE A 34 -1.75 -4.96 17.92
CA PHE A 34 -1.67 -6.41 18.06
C PHE A 34 -1.46 -6.86 19.50
N ASN A 35 -0.58 -6.18 20.25
CA ASN A 35 -0.24 -6.57 21.62
C ASN A 35 -1.32 -6.22 22.64
N ILE A 36 -2.08 -5.15 22.45
CA ILE A 36 -3.09 -4.67 23.40
C ILE A 36 -4.47 -5.20 23.03
N TYR A 37 -4.88 -5.09 21.78
CA TYR A 37 -6.23 -5.45 21.35
C TYR A 37 -6.34 -6.91 20.92
N GLY A 38 -5.30 -7.50 20.35
CA GLY A 38 -5.29 -8.91 19.97
C GLY A 38 -5.70 -9.84 21.12
N PRO A 39 -5.07 -9.78 22.31
CA PRO A 39 -5.48 -10.56 23.48
C PRO A 39 -6.91 -10.30 23.93
N LYS A 40 -7.36 -9.02 23.91
CA LYS A 40 -8.74 -8.66 24.29
C LYS A 40 -9.78 -9.29 23.38
N PHE A 41 -9.56 -9.24 22.06
CA PHE A 41 -10.44 -9.91 21.08
C PHE A 41 -10.41 -11.42 21.24
N LYS A 42 -9.23 -12.00 21.48
CA LYS A 42 -9.05 -13.44 21.71
C LYS A 42 -9.79 -13.91 22.97
N GLU A 43 -9.72 -13.15 24.08
CA GLU A 43 -10.40 -13.45 25.35
C GLU A 43 -11.92 -13.57 25.19
N ILE A 44 -12.51 -12.72 24.36
CA ILE A 44 -13.96 -12.75 24.11
C ILE A 44 -14.33 -13.64 22.90
N GLY A 45 -13.38 -14.41 22.35
CA GLY A 45 -13.62 -15.30 21.22
C GLY A 45 -14.04 -14.59 19.93
N LYS A 46 -13.57 -13.35 19.72
CA LYS A 46 -13.89 -12.55 18.52
C LYS A 46 -12.64 -12.29 17.69
N LEU A 47 -12.87 -11.98 16.41
CA LEU A 47 -11.84 -11.59 15.45
C LEU A 47 -12.01 -10.11 15.10
N ALA A 48 -10.89 -9.39 15.01
CA ALA A 48 -10.78 -8.10 14.32
C ALA A 48 -9.72 -8.21 13.21
N ILE A 49 -9.96 -7.55 12.08
CA ILE A 49 -9.02 -7.51 10.96
C ILE A 49 -8.69 -6.05 10.65
N VAL A 50 -7.41 -5.73 10.52
CA VAL A 50 -6.90 -4.42 10.13
C VAL A 50 -6.28 -4.48 8.73
N GLY A 51 -6.14 -3.31 8.08
CA GLY A 51 -5.54 -3.23 6.75
C GLY A 51 -6.40 -3.93 5.69
N THR A 52 -7.69 -3.60 5.61
CA THR A 52 -8.67 -4.28 4.75
C THR A 52 -9.05 -3.49 3.51
N GLY A 53 -8.22 -2.51 3.10
CA GLY A 53 -8.46 -1.68 1.91
C GLY A 53 -7.87 -2.25 0.62
N SER A 54 -7.36 -1.36 -0.21
CA SER A 54 -6.60 -1.71 -1.42
C SER A 54 -5.14 -2.00 -1.06
N ALA A 55 -4.48 -1.03 -0.46
CA ALA A 55 -3.13 -1.08 0.07
C ALA A 55 -3.10 -0.30 1.41
N PRO A 56 -2.96 -0.97 2.55
CA PRO A 56 -2.94 -2.42 2.76
C PRO A 56 -4.33 -3.08 2.61
N GLY A 57 -4.32 -4.32 2.16
CA GLY A 57 -5.52 -5.13 2.01
C GLY A 57 -5.46 -6.04 0.79
N LEU A 58 -6.03 -5.63 -0.33
CA LEU A 58 -6.05 -6.39 -1.58
C LEU A 58 -4.63 -6.81 -2.01
N ILE A 59 -3.65 -5.89 -1.96
CA ILE A 59 -2.26 -6.20 -2.32
C ILE A 59 -1.63 -7.18 -1.33
N CYS A 60 -2.00 -7.14 -0.04
CA CYS A 60 -1.52 -8.10 0.95
C CYS A 60 -2.03 -9.51 0.66
N CYS A 61 -3.30 -9.64 0.28
CA CYS A 61 -3.88 -10.91 -0.15
C CYS A 61 -3.20 -11.41 -1.44
N ALA A 62 -2.90 -10.52 -2.41
CA ALA A 62 -2.15 -10.85 -3.61
C ALA A 62 -0.72 -11.30 -3.29
N THR A 63 -0.07 -10.68 -2.29
CA THR A 63 1.25 -11.08 -1.81
C THR A 63 1.22 -12.48 -1.19
N ARG A 64 0.20 -12.79 -0.39
CA ARG A 64 -0.02 -14.16 0.11
C ARG A 64 -0.18 -15.15 -1.03
N ASN A 65 -0.97 -14.77 -2.07
CA ASN A 65 -1.12 -15.60 -3.26
C ASN A 65 0.23 -15.84 -3.97
N ALA A 66 1.07 -14.83 -4.13
CA ALA A 66 2.38 -14.99 -4.76
C ALA A 66 3.31 -15.90 -3.95
N VAL A 67 3.44 -15.62 -2.65
CA VAL A 67 4.40 -16.32 -1.76
C VAL A 67 4.04 -17.80 -1.55
N ARG A 68 2.76 -18.18 -1.59
CA ARG A 68 2.36 -19.59 -1.42
C ARG A 68 2.98 -20.54 -2.46
N HIS A 69 3.36 -20.02 -3.64
CA HIS A 69 3.96 -20.79 -4.73
C HIS A 69 5.47 -21.06 -4.56
N LEU A 70 6.12 -20.43 -3.58
CA LEU A 70 7.54 -20.63 -3.25
C LEU A 70 7.70 -21.65 -2.09
N ASP A 71 8.87 -22.25 -1.96
CA ASP A 71 9.28 -23.03 -0.76
C ASP A 71 9.88 -22.10 0.30
N THR A 72 10.71 -21.16 -0.14
CA THR A 72 11.27 -20.07 0.68
C THR A 72 11.14 -18.74 -0.06
N CYS A 73 10.86 -17.68 0.66
CA CYS A 73 10.83 -16.33 0.09
C CYS A 73 12.06 -15.54 0.57
N ASP A 74 12.69 -14.80 -0.33
CA ASP A 74 13.81 -13.93 0.01
C ASP A 74 13.40 -12.46 -0.07
N THR A 75 12.74 -12.06 -1.16
CA THR A 75 12.43 -10.65 -1.42
C THR A 75 11.02 -10.50 -1.98
N ILE A 76 10.29 -9.49 -1.50
CA ILE A 76 8.96 -9.10 -1.97
C ILE A 76 9.01 -7.64 -2.42
N TYR A 77 8.52 -7.37 -3.63
CA TYR A 77 8.16 -6.03 -4.08
C TYR A 77 6.65 -5.95 -4.26
N ASN A 78 6.03 -4.96 -3.60
CA ASN A 78 4.71 -4.47 -3.99
C ASN A 78 4.92 -3.26 -4.91
N ILE A 79 4.36 -3.31 -6.11
CA ILE A 79 4.57 -2.34 -7.19
C ILE A 79 3.22 -1.80 -7.60
N VAL A 80 3.00 -0.51 -7.38
CA VAL A 80 1.72 0.16 -7.67
C VAL A 80 1.95 1.36 -8.58
N TRP A 81 1.23 1.39 -9.69
CA TRP A 81 1.19 2.52 -10.60
C TRP A 81 -0.23 3.08 -10.68
N GLU A 82 -0.41 4.30 -10.19
CA GLU A 82 -1.63 5.08 -10.33
C GLU A 82 -1.57 5.86 -11.64
N GLY A 83 -2.02 5.24 -12.71
CA GLY A 83 -1.85 5.75 -14.08
C GLY A 83 -3.06 6.49 -14.65
N ALA A 84 -4.08 6.83 -13.85
CA ALA A 84 -5.18 7.69 -14.27
C ALA A 84 -4.72 9.16 -14.33
N ILE A 85 -4.62 9.73 -15.54
CA ILE A 85 -4.13 11.08 -15.77
C ILE A 85 -5.21 11.93 -16.43
N ALA A 86 -5.76 12.91 -15.70
CA ALA A 86 -6.72 13.86 -16.23
C ALA A 86 -6.08 14.88 -17.19
N LYS A 87 -6.87 15.47 -18.11
CA LYS A 87 -6.43 16.63 -18.91
C LYS A 87 -6.26 17.87 -18.07
N ARG A 88 -7.15 18.08 -17.07
CA ARG A 88 -6.98 19.14 -16.08
C ARG A 88 -5.88 18.79 -15.09
N PHE A 89 -5.39 19.76 -14.34
CA PHE A 89 -4.47 19.51 -13.22
C PHE A 89 -5.22 18.81 -12.09
N GLN A 90 -5.02 17.50 -11.94
CA GLN A 90 -5.55 16.63 -10.88
C GLN A 90 -4.49 15.58 -10.53
N PRO A 91 -3.50 15.94 -9.69
CA PRO A 91 -2.40 15.04 -9.40
C PRO A 91 -2.77 13.89 -8.48
N PHE A 92 -3.84 14.03 -7.68
CA PHE A 92 -4.25 13.04 -6.69
C PHE A 92 -5.72 12.67 -6.82
N TRP A 93 -6.01 11.38 -6.75
CA TRP A 93 -7.36 10.81 -6.75
C TRP A 93 -7.86 10.45 -5.35
N TRP A 94 -7.02 10.59 -4.34
CA TRP A 94 -7.28 10.40 -2.91
C TRP A 94 -6.67 11.55 -2.11
N SER A 95 -6.64 11.48 -0.77
CA SER A 95 -6.24 12.60 0.10
C SER A 95 -4.89 13.24 -0.30
N PRO A 96 -4.84 14.46 -0.85
CA PRO A 96 -3.58 15.11 -1.24
C PRO A 96 -2.61 15.29 -0.08
N ILE A 97 -3.12 15.59 1.12
CA ILE A 97 -2.28 15.74 2.31
C ILE A 97 -1.60 14.42 2.67
N THR A 98 -2.34 13.31 2.68
CA THR A 98 -1.77 12.00 3.00
C THR A 98 -0.79 11.56 1.91
N ALA A 99 -1.18 11.70 0.63
CA ALA A 99 -0.34 11.33 -0.50
C ALA A 99 1.01 12.07 -0.49
N LEU A 100 0.99 13.40 -0.30
CA LEU A 100 2.23 14.18 -0.24
C LEU A 100 3.08 13.83 0.99
N THR A 101 2.47 13.59 2.16
CA THR A 101 3.18 13.17 3.36
C THR A 101 3.88 11.83 3.12
N ASP A 102 3.14 10.82 2.63
CA ASP A 102 3.68 9.48 2.39
C ASP A 102 4.79 9.48 1.31
N MET A 103 4.74 10.42 0.36
CA MET A 103 5.78 10.57 -0.68
C MET A 103 7.01 11.31 -0.20
N SER A 104 6.85 12.30 0.70
CA SER A 104 7.93 13.21 1.13
C SER A 104 8.62 12.78 2.42
N GLU A 105 8.07 11.82 3.15
CA GLU A 105 8.71 11.23 4.31
C GLU A 105 9.65 10.07 3.93
N GLU A 106 10.57 9.73 4.84
CA GLU A 106 11.37 8.53 4.69
C GLU A 106 10.46 7.31 4.68
N ALA A 107 10.60 6.45 3.68
CA ALA A 107 9.87 5.21 3.60
C ALA A 107 10.46 4.15 4.55
N LEU A 108 9.66 3.18 4.94
CA LEU A 108 10.09 2.01 5.68
C LEU A 108 10.24 0.84 4.73
N ALA A 109 11.39 0.17 4.77
CA ALA A 109 11.63 -1.11 4.13
C ALA A 109 12.02 -2.16 5.16
N PHE A 110 11.86 -3.41 4.79
CA PHE A 110 12.41 -4.55 5.53
C PHE A 110 13.58 -5.10 4.72
N GLU A 111 14.80 -5.06 5.27
CA GLU A 111 16.03 -5.44 4.57
C GLU A 111 16.90 -6.36 5.45
N ASN A 112 17.30 -7.49 4.88
CA ASN A 112 18.12 -8.49 5.58
C ASN A 112 17.56 -8.88 6.95
N GLY A 113 16.24 -8.98 7.06
CA GLY A 113 15.54 -9.33 8.28
C GLY A 113 15.46 -8.22 9.33
N GLN A 114 15.68 -6.95 8.95
CA GLN A 114 15.63 -5.78 9.81
C GLN A 114 14.85 -4.64 9.13
N PHE A 115 14.16 -3.83 9.93
CA PHE A 115 13.54 -2.60 9.43
C PHE A 115 14.59 -1.52 9.21
N VAL A 116 14.47 -0.80 8.11
CA VAL A 116 15.36 0.31 7.75
C VAL A 116 14.53 1.47 7.19
N ASN A 117 14.96 2.71 7.44
CA ASN A 117 14.46 3.86 6.71
C ASN A 117 15.18 3.98 5.36
N THR A 118 14.42 4.28 4.33
CA THR A 118 14.92 4.59 2.98
C THR A 118 14.55 6.02 2.63
N PRO A 119 15.38 6.74 1.86
CA PRO A 119 15.08 8.12 1.50
C PRO A 119 13.76 8.27 0.74
N ALA A 120 13.03 9.34 0.98
CA ALA A 120 11.90 9.74 0.14
C ALA A 120 12.31 9.77 -1.33
N PHE A 121 11.46 9.26 -2.23
CA PHE A 121 11.74 9.11 -3.65
C PHE A 121 13.01 8.29 -3.99
N GLY A 122 13.51 7.51 -3.03
CA GLY A 122 14.74 6.73 -3.14
C GLY A 122 14.58 5.43 -3.92
N ASN A 123 15.72 4.73 -4.10
CA ASN A 123 15.82 3.38 -4.63
C ASN A 123 14.92 3.10 -5.86
N PRO A 124 15.03 3.89 -6.95
CA PRO A 124 14.19 3.74 -8.11
C PRO A 124 14.40 2.38 -8.79
N ILE A 125 13.30 1.76 -9.19
CA ILE A 125 13.29 0.58 -10.04
C ILE A 125 12.49 0.88 -11.31
N LYS A 126 12.82 0.21 -12.42
CA LYS A 126 12.11 0.33 -13.67
C LYS A 126 11.42 -0.97 -14.02
N ARG A 127 10.16 -0.87 -14.44
CA ARG A 127 9.39 -2.02 -14.91
C ARG A 127 8.56 -1.66 -16.13
N GLN A 128 8.43 -2.64 -17.00
CA GLN A 128 7.47 -2.66 -18.08
C GLN A 128 6.88 -4.07 -18.15
N TYR A 129 5.58 -4.19 -17.89
CA TYR A 129 4.86 -5.45 -18.02
C TYR A 129 4.19 -5.52 -19.39
N ASP A 130 3.85 -6.73 -19.85
CA ASP A 130 3.34 -7.00 -21.21
C ASP A 130 2.15 -6.12 -21.64
N TYR A 131 1.36 -5.63 -20.68
CA TYR A 131 0.19 -4.77 -20.91
C TYR A 131 0.48 -3.27 -20.76
N MET A 132 1.73 -2.89 -20.52
CA MET A 132 2.13 -1.49 -20.37
C MET A 132 2.79 -0.98 -21.66
N ASP A 133 2.34 0.19 -22.13
CA ASP A 133 2.86 0.81 -23.35
C ASP A 133 4.28 1.38 -23.18
N GLU A 134 4.71 1.64 -21.95
CA GLU A 134 5.98 2.28 -21.62
C GLU A 134 6.62 1.73 -20.34
N GLU A 135 7.93 1.90 -20.23
CA GLU A 135 8.68 1.62 -19.00
C GLU A 135 8.40 2.71 -17.95
N ILE A 136 7.97 2.30 -16.76
CA ILE A 136 7.68 3.20 -15.65
C ILE A 136 8.78 3.10 -14.59
N THR A 137 9.19 4.24 -14.04
CA THR A 137 10.08 4.32 -12.89
C THR A 137 9.28 4.39 -11.62
N PHE A 138 9.45 3.40 -10.74
CA PHE A 138 8.83 3.32 -9.42
C PHE A 138 9.85 3.69 -8.36
N MET A 139 9.43 4.45 -7.36
CA MET A 139 10.26 4.92 -6.26
C MET A 139 9.75 4.40 -4.92
N GLU A 140 10.57 4.48 -3.89
CA GLU A 140 10.13 4.20 -2.52
C GLU A 140 8.96 5.10 -2.15
N HIS A 141 8.03 4.50 -1.41
CA HIS A 141 6.85 5.16 -0.89
C HIS A 141 6.59 4.64 0.51
N SER A 142 6.34 5.53 1.47
CA SER A 142 6.01 5.13 2.84
C SER A 142 4.66 4.41 2.86
N HIS A 143 4.66 3.14 3.27
CA HIS A 143 3.45 2.29 3.27
C HIS A 143 3.54 1.16 4.30
N ASP A 144 2.39 0.60 4.70
CA ASP A 144 2.29 -0.37 5.81
C ASP A 144 2.81 -1.77 5.48
N GLU A 145 2.83 -2.18 4.20
CA GLU A 145 3.10 -3.55 3.79
C GLU A 145 4.49 -4.06 4.18
N PRO A 146 5.59 -3.30 3.97
CA PRO A 146 6.91 -3.77 4.41
C PRO A 146 6.96 -4.05 5.91
N LEU A 147 6.23 -3.25 6.72
CA LEU A 147 6.15 -3.45 8.15
C LEU A 147 5.36 -4.71 8.52
N GLN A 148 4.20 -4.91 7.91
CA GLN A 148 3.37 -6.10 8.12
C GLN A 148 4.12 -7.37 7.74
N TYR A 149 4.77 -7.37 6.55
CA TYR A 149 5.51 -8.55 6.07
C TYR A 149 6.74 -8.84 6.91
N GLY A 150 7.46 -7.83 7.38
CA GLY A 150 8.59 -7.99 8.26
C GLY A 150 8.20 -8.62 9.61
N PHE A 151 7.10 -8.16 10.24
CA PHE A 151 6.58 -8.78 11.46
C PHE A 151 6.13 -10.23 11.26
N ASN A 152 5.55 -10.53 10.10
CA ASN A 152 4.95 -11.82 9.77
C ASN A 152 5.87 -12.70 8.89
N ALA A 153 7.12 -12.28 8.67
CA ALA A 153 8.05 -12.90 7.73
C ALA A 153 8.19 -14.40 7.90
N LYS A 154 8.33 -14.86 9.16
CA LYS A 154 8.52 -16.27 9.49
C LYS A 154 7.26 -17.10 9.28
N ASP A 155 6.12 -16.60 9.75
CA ASP A 155 4.90 -17.40 9.88
C ASP A 155 4.05 -17.37 8.60
N TYR A 156 4.08 -16.27 7.85
CA TYR A 156 3.23 -16.07 6.68
C TYR A 156 3.98 -15.87 5.37
N PHE A 157 5.28 -15.49 5.41
CA PHE A 157 6.05 -15.14 4.22
C PHE A 157 7.30 -15.99 4.01
N LYS A 158 7.27 -17.26 4.50
CA LYS A 158 8.30 -18.28 4.25
C LYS A 158 9.73 -17.82 4.52
N GLY A 159 9.91 -16.98 5.56
CA GLY A 159 11.20 -16.47 5.99
C GLY A 159 11.72 -15.32 5.14
N CYS A 160 10.83 -14.52 4.54
CA CYS A 160 11.16 -13.33 3.77
C CYS A 160 12.17 -12.45 4.52
N LYS A 161 13.17 -11.95 3.79
CA LYS A 161 14.24 -11.10 4.36
C LYS A 161 14.13 -9.66 3.89
N ASN A 162 13.47 -9.42 2.75
CA ASN A 162 13.40 -8.11 2.16
C ASN A 162 11.98 -7.84 1.66
N ALA A 163 11.42 -6.69 2.02
CA ALA A 163 10.12 -6.25 1.54
C ALA A 163 10.11 -4.75 1.27
N TYR A 164 9.55 -4.37 0.11
CA TYR A 164 9.53 -3.01 -0.39
C TYR A 164 8.16 -2.65 -0.95
N PHE A 165 7.76 -1.39 -0.77
CA PHE A 165 6.63 -0.82 -1.48
C PHE A 165 7.13 0.22 -2.49
N LYS A 166 6.78 0.05 -3.75
CA LYS A 166 7.23 0.87 -4.88
C LYS A 166 6.03 1.49 -5.57
N TYR A 167 6.07 2.79 -5.73
CA TYR A 167 4.96 3.54 -6.28
C TYR A 167 5.36 4.44 -7.44
N ALA A 168 4.46 4.62 -8.38
CA ALA A 168 4.55 5.60 -9.45
C ALA A 168 3.16 6.19 -9.76
N GLY A 169 3.12 7.40 -10.29
CA GLY A 169 1.89 8.06 -10.70
C GLY A 169 2.07 9.57 -10.86
N ALA A 170 1.05 10.23 -11.39
CA ALA A 170 1.07 11.68 -11.61
C ALA A 170 1.34 12.47 -10.32
N GLY A 171 0.87 11.96 -9.18
CA GLY A 171 1.16 12.54 -7.87
C GLY A 171 2.63 12.49 -7.50
N MET A 172 3.32 11.37 -7.78
CA MET A 172 4.75 11.20 -7.55
C MET A 172 5.57 12.14 -8.45
N ASP A 173 5.21 12.22 -9.74
CA ASP A 173 5.87 13.11 -10.70
C ASP A 173 5.71 14.58 -10.33
N PHE A 174 4.56 14.94 -9.75
CA PHE A 174 4.29 16.28 -9.24
C PHE A 174 5.04 16.56 -7.93
N ALA A 175 5.04 15.64 -6.99
CA ALA A 175 5.60 15.83 -5.64
C ALA A 175 7.13 15.88 -5.64
N LYS A 176 7.81 15.07 -6.47
CA LYS A 176 9.27 14.97 -6.47
C LYS A 176 9.99 16.31 -6.69
N PRO A 177 9.69 17.12 -7.74
CA PRO A 177 10.33 18.43 -7.90
C PRO A 177 10.02 19.41 -6.76
N LEU A 178 8.84 19.34 -6.13
CA LEU A 178 8.51 20.17 -4.98
C LEU A 178 9.35 19.76 -3.74
N TYR A 179 9.53 18.46 -3.54
CA TYR A 179 10.39 17.93 -2.50
C TYR A 179 11.85 18.37 -2.69
N GLU A 180 12.40 18.22 -3.89
CA GLU A 180 13.75 18.63 -4.24
C GLU A 180 13.97 20.14 -4.09
N ALA A 181 12.91 20.95 -4.26
CA ALA A 181 12.92 22.39 -4.03
C ALA A 181 12.74 22.79 -2.56
N GLY A 182 12.55 21.85 -1.62
CA GLY A 182 12.25 22.10 -0.22
C GLY A 182 10.82 22.55 0.07
N LEU A 183 9.93 22.57 -0.93
CA LEU A 183 8.56 23.06 -0.80
C LEU A 183 7.61 22.08 -0.09
N LEU A 184 8.07 20.88 0.23
CA LEU A 184 7.33 19.90 1.05
C LEU A 184 7.91 19.81 2.49
N SER A 185 8.68 20.81 2.94
CA SER A 185 9.14 20.90 4.33
C SER A 185 7.98 21.23 5.27
N HIS A 186 7.94 20.54 6.42
CA HIS A 186 7.05 20.84 7.55
C HIS A 186 7.67 21.84 8.54
N ASP A 187 8.91 22.24 8.33
CA ASP A 187 9.57 23.24 9.16
C ASP A 187 9.05 24.65 8.84
N GLU A 188 8.87 25.44 9.90
CA GLU A 188 8.44 26.85 9.76
C GLU A 188 9.59 27.69 9.17
N GLU A 189 9.32 28.43 8.11
CA GLU A 189 10.24 29.34 7.45
C GLU A 189 9.76 30.78 7.53
N GLU A 190 10.68 31.73 7.50
CA GLU A 190 10.36 33.16 7.44
C GLU A 190 10.42 33.67 6.00
N TYR A 191 9.30 34.23 5.50
CA TYR A 191 9.24 34.87 4.21
C TYR A 191 8.60 36.27 4.34
N LYS A 192 9.38 37.32 4.04
CA LYS A 192 8.95 38.74 4.12
C LYS A 192 8.31 39.12 5.45
N GLY A 193 8.87 38.63 6.56
CA GLY A 193 8.39 38.89 7.91
C GLY A 193 7.17 38.08 8.34
N ASN A 194 6.74 37.13 7.55
CA ASN A 194 5.67 36.18 7.90
C ASN A 194 6.27 34.78 8.07
N LYS A 195 5.71 34.04 9.02
CA LYS A 195 6.02 32.62 9.23
C LYS A 195 5.12 31.78 8.34
N ILE A 196 5.69 30.89 7.58
CA ILE A 196 5.00 29.93 6.70
C ILE A 196 5.55 28.53 6.91
N VAL A 197 4.70 27.53 6.76
CA VAL A 197 5.09 26.13 6.57
C VAL A 197 4.94 25.83 5.08
N PRO A 198 6.03 25.55 4.34
CA PRO A 198 5.98 25.36 2.89
C PRO A 198 4.96 24.30 2.46
N PHE A 199 4.93 23.16 3.15
CA PHE A 199 3.98 22.07 2.91
C PHE A 199 2.52 22.56 2.95
N ASP A 200 2.15 23.29 4.01
CA ASP A 200 0.77 23.80 4.17
C ASP A 200 0.41 24.79 3.07
N TYR A 201 1.38 25.64 2.69
CA TYR A 201 1.17 26.59 1.60
C TYR A 201 0.96 25.89 0.25
N VAL A 202 1.76 24.90 -0.08
CA VAL A 202 1.61 24.10 -1.30
C VAL A 202 0.23 23.43 -1.36
N LEU A 203 -0.23 22.85 -0.24
CA LEU A 203 -1.54 22.20 -0.16
C LEU A 203 -2.71 23.15 -0.54
N THR A 204 -2.59 24.47 -0.28
CA THR A 204 -3.65 25.42 -0.65
C THR A 204 -3.83 25.57 -2.16
N HIS A 205 -2.84 25.15 -2.96
CA HIS A 205 -2.83 25.25 -4.42
C HIS A 205 -3.16 23.92 -5.13
N ILE A 206 -3.34 22.84 -4.38
CA ILE A 206 -3.65 21.53 -4.94
C ILE A 206 -5.16 21.33 -4.94
N PRO A 207 -5.78 20.94 -6.07
CA PRO A 207 -7.18 20.60 -6.10
C PRO A 207 -7.47 19.41 -5.16
N PRO A 208 -8.59 19.46 -4.42
CA PRO A 208 -8.99 18.33 -3.61
C PRO A 208 -9.23 17.08 -4.47
N ALA A 209 -9.03 15.91 -3.89
CA ALA A 209 -9.48 14.68 -4.55
C ALA A 209 -11.00 14.73 -4.77
N PRO A 210 -11.51 14.32 -5.94
CA PRO A 210 -12.92 14.31 -6.21
C PRO A 210 -13.63 13.28 -5.33
N LYS A 211 -14.71 13.70 -4.65
CA LYS A 211 -15.45 12.86 -3.68
C LYS A 211 -16.83 12.48 -4.15
N TYR A 212 -17.44 13.34 -4.97
CA TYR A 212 -18.82 13.19 -5.39
C TYR A 212 -18.92 12.80 -6.86
N LYS A 213 -19.98 12.06 -7.19
CA LYS A 213 -20.21 11.54 -8.53
C LYS A 213 -20.13 12.63 -9.61
N ASP A 214 -20.69 13.80 -9.35
CA ASP A 214 -20.70 14.91 -10.32
C ASP A 214 -19.31 15.51 -10.55
N GLU A 215 -18.47 15.56 -9.51
CA GLU A 215 -17.09 16.02 -9.60
C GLU A 215 -16.26 15.05 -10.45
N ILE A 216 -16.37 13.75 -10.18
CA ILE A 216 -15.67 12.69 -10.92
C ILE A 216 -16.12 12.71 -12.37
N LYS A 217 -17.45 12.79 -12.60
CA LYS A 217 -18.00 12.87 -13.96
C LYS A 217 -17.46 14.06 -14.74
N ALA A 218 -17.39 15.24 -14.11
CA ALA A 218 -16.88 16.43 -14.76
C ALA A 218 -15.41 16.25 -15.22
N ILE A 219 -14.57 15.57 -14.43
CA ILE A 219 -13.19 15.29 -14.81
C ILE A 219 -13.13 14.30 -15.99
N ILE A 220 -13.95 13.25 -15.96
CA ILE A 220 -14.05 12.27 -17.05
C ILE A 220 -14.55 12.92 -18.33
N ASP A 221 -15.59 13.76 -18.26
CA ASP A 221 -16.17 14.45 -19.42
C ASP A 221 -15.18 15.45 -20.06
N GLU A 222 -14.33 16.10 -19.29
CA GLU A 222 -13.22 16.94 -19.81
C GLU A 222 -12.14 16.10 -20.50
N GLY A 223 -12.09 14.81 -20.20
CA GLY A 223 -11.24 13.81 -20.78
C GLY A 223 -10.01 13.48 -19.95
N LEU A 224 -9.54 12.27 -20.18
CA LEU A 224 -8.31 11.72 -19.61
C LEU A 224 -7.19 11.72 -20.66
N LYS A 225 -5.96 11.88 -20.22
CA LYS A 225 -4.76 11.61 -21.03
C LYS A 225 -4.42 10.13 -20.97
N LYS A 226 -4.70 9.49 -19.83
CA LYS A 226 -4.46 8.07 -19.58
C LYS A 226 -5.46 7.56 -18.55
N ASP A 227 -5.92 6.33 -18.72
CA ASP A 227 -6.70 5.58 -17.73
C ASP A 227 -6.13 4.16 -17.67
N SER A 228 -5.03 4.01 -16.96
CA SER A 228 -4.32 2.74 -16.80
C SER A 228 -3.65 2.71 -15.43
N GLY A 229 -3.10 1.57 -15.07
CA GLY A 229 -2.38 1.39 -13.82
C GLY A 229 -1.92 -0.04 -13.69
N CYS A 230 -1.16 -0.32 -12.65
CA CYS A 230 -0.86 -1.69 -12.26
C CYS A 230 -0.77 -1.83 -10.75
N MET A 231 -1.10 -3.02 -10.29
CA MET A 231 -0.79 -3.49 -8.96
C MET A 231 -0.17 -4.87 -9.12
N VAL A 232 1.12 -4.98 -8.81
CA VAL A 232 1.91 -6.19 -9.05
C VAL A 232 2.67 -6.57 -7.81
N VAL A 233 2.72 -7.86 -7.52
CA VAL A 233 3.59 -8.46 -6.53
C VAL A 233 4.67 -9.24 -7.24
N GLU A 234 5.92 -8.91 -6.98
CA GLU A 234 7.08 -9.75 -7.35
C GLU A 234 7.63 -10.41 -6.09
N ALA A 235 7.52 -11.73 -6.00
CA ALA A 235 8.08 -12.52 -4.91
C ALA A 235 9.25 -13.39 -5.43
N TYR A 236 10.43 -13.11 -4.92
CA TYR A 236 11.67 -13.83 -5.25
C TYR A 236 11.99 -14.82 -4.16
N GLY A 237 12.39 -16.02 -4.54
CA GLY A 237 12.73 -17.07 -3.59
C GLY A 237 13.15 -18.37 -4.27
N LYS A 238 12.89 -19.49 -3.61
CA LYS A 238 13.16 -20.81 -4.18
C LYS A 238 11.89 -21.63 -4.29
N LYS A 239 11.81 -22.41 -5.38
CA LYS A 239 10.82 -23.46 -5.60
C LYS A 239 11.54 -24.69 -6.14
N ASP A 240 11.32 -25.83 -5.51
CA ASP A 240 11.99 -27.11 -5.88
C ASP A 240 13.52 -26.95 -5.98
N GLY A 241 14.11 -26.12 -5.11
CA GLY A 241 15.55 -25.83 -5.05
C GLY A 241 16.07 -24.84 -6.09
N LYS A 242 15.24 -24.35 -7.02
CA LYS A 242 15.60 -23.37 -8.05
C LYS A 242 15.25 -21.95 -7.63
N ASP A 243 16.05 -20.98 -8.06
CA ASP A 243 15.73 -19.57 -7.92
C ASP A 243 14.53 -19.25 -8.80
N THR A 244 13.50 -18.63 -8.20
CA THR A 244 12.18 -18.47 -8.81
C THR A 244 11.64 -17.09 -8.52
N LEU A 245 11.06 -16.46 -9.55
CA LEU A 245 10.20 -15.29 -9.43
C LEU A 245 8.73 -15.71 -9.59
N VAL A 246 7.93 -15.37 -8.62
CA VAL A 246 6.48 -15.41 -8.72
C VAL A 246 5.98 -13.98 -8.91
N GLU A 247 5.40 -13.70 -10.07
CA GLU A 247 4.85 -12.40 -10.45
C GLU A 247 3.33 -12.51 -10.46
N THR A 248 2.65 -11.81 -9.56
CA THR A 248 1.19 -11.79 -9.45
C THR A 248 0.67 -10.40 -9.81
N HIS A 249 -0.10 -10.32 -10.89
CA HIS A 249 -0.77 -9.10 -11.34
C HIS A 249 -2.20 -9.08 -10.82
N VAL A 250 -2.61 -7.94 -10.27
CA VAL A 250 -4.00 -7.65 -9.93
C VAL A 250 -4.59 -6.81 -11.07
N PHE A 251 -5.53 -7.39 -11.80
CA PHE A 251 -6.32 -6.66 -12.79
C PHE A 251 -7.61 -6.16 -12.16
N ALA A 252 -7.91 -4.90 -12.32
CA ALA A 252 -9.05 -4.23 -11.71
C ALA A 252 -9.60 -3.13 -12.64
N PRO A 253 -10.86 -2.70 -12.44
CA PRO A 253 -11.44 -1.58 -13.19
C PRO A 253 -10.61 -0.30 -13.05
N GLY A 254 -10.33 0.38 -14.17
CA GLY A 254 -9.74 1.71 -14.19
C GLY A 254 -10.72 2.81 -13.72
N LEU A 255 -10.36 4.07 -13.89
CA LEU A 255 -11.18 5.18 -13.43
C LEU A 255 -12.56 5.24 -14.12
N VAL A 256 -12.59 5.14 -15.45
CA VAL A 256 -13.84 5.21 -16.21
C VAL A 256 -14.75 4.05 -15.86
N GLU A 257 -14.23 2.84 -15.87
CA GLU A 257 -15.00 1.63 -15.57
C GLU A 257 -15.51 1.63 -14.11
N SER A 258 -14.69 2.04 -13.14
CA SER A 258 -15.10 2.18 -11.74
C SER A 258 -16.23 3.19 -11.57
N PHE A 259 -16.14 4.29 -12.30
CA PHE A 259 -17.20 5.30 -12.33
C PHE A 259 -18.49 4.77 -12.95
N GLU A 260 -18.44 4.05 -14.07
CA GLU A 260 -19.60 3.43 -14.70
C GLU A 260 -20.26 2.40 -13.78
N ARG A 261 -19.47 1.59 -13.07
CA ARG A 261 -19.96 0.56 -12.15
C ARG A 261 -20.60 1.12 -10.89
N ALA A 262 -19.96 2.12 -10.28
CA ALA A 262 -20.29 2.56 -8.91
C ALA A 262 -20.37 4.09 -8.71
N GLY A 263 -19.98 4.89 -9.70
CA GLY A 263 -19.97 6.36 -9.62
C GLY A 263 -18.87 6.92 -8.73
N ILE A 264 -17.76 6.19 -8.57
CA ILE A 264 -16.61 6.54 -7.73
C ILE A 264 -15.29 6.39 -8.50
N THR A 265 -14.18 6.82 -7.91
CA THR A 265 -12.83 6.65 -8.50
C THR A 265 -12.34 5.21 -8.40
N ALA A 266 -11.27 4.87 -9.13
CA ALA A 266 -10.66 3.54 -9.06
C ALA A 266 -10.13 3.23 -7.64
N GLU A 267 -9.50 4.22 -6.98
CA GLU A 267 -8.98 4.08 -5.62
C GLU A 267 -10.09 3.84 -4.60
N MET A 268 -11.21 4.58 -4.72
CA MET A 268 -12.39 4.37 -3.87
C MET A 268 -13.02 3.00 -4.14
N TYR A 269 -13.06 2.57 -5.41
CA TYR A 269 -13.58 1.27 -5.80
C TYR A 269 -12.75 0.15 -5.18
N LEU A 270 -11.44 0.14 -5.41
CA LEU A 270 -10.54 -0.89 -4.88
C LEU A 270 -10.55 -0.94 -3.36
N THR A 271 -10.47 0.22 -2.71
CA THR A 271 -10.46 0.30 -1.24
C THR A 271 -11.77 -0.18 -0.63
N GLY A 272 -12.89 0.26 -1.21
CA GLY A 272 -14.23 -0.15 -0.75
C GLY A 272 -14.50 -1.62 -0.97
N GLN A 273 -14.13 -2.16 -2.15
CA GLN A 273 -14.31 -3.59 -2.45
C GLN A 273 -13.40 -4.46 -1.59
N GLY A 274 -12.16 -4.05 -1.30
CA GLY A 274 -11.29 -4.74 -0.36
C GLY A 274 -11.99 -4.99 0.98
N GLY A 275 -12.52 -3.92 1.60
CA GLY A 275 -13.28 -4.03 2.85
C GLY A 275 -14.56 -4.86 2.73
N PHE A 276 -15.25 -4.76 1.59
CA PHE A 276 -16.46 -5.54 1.33
C PHE A 276 -16.17 -7.06 1.30
N PHE A 277 -15.07 -7.50 0.68
CA PHE A 277 -14.74 -8.94 0.62
C PHE A 277 -14.49 -9.51 2.02
N PHE A 278 -13.72 -8.82 2.87
CA PHE A 278 -13.56 -9.22 4.27
C PHE A 278 -14.90 -9.27 5.01
N SER A 279 -15.77 -8.27 4.81
CA SER A 279 -17.10 -8.25 5.41
C SER A 279 -17.94 -9.44 4.93
N LYS A 280 -17.90 -9.78 3.65
CA LYS A 280 -18.59 -10.94 3.07
C LYS A 280 -18.07 -12.25 3.66
N MET A 281 -16.77 -12.37 3.88
CA MET A 281 -16.15 -13.51 4.56
C MET A 281 -16.63 -13.63 6.02
N PHE A 282 -16.76 -12.52 6.75
CA PHE A 282 -17.33 -12.52 8.12
C PHE A 282 -18.77 -13.01 8.14
N VAL A 283 -19.61 -12.51 7.24
CA VAL A 283 -21.04 -12.89 7.18
C VAL A 283 -21.22 -14.39 6.85
N ASN A 284 -20.27 -14.97 6.12
CA ASN A 284 -20.29 -16.36 5.72
C ASN A 284 -19.48 -17.30 6.63
N ASP A 285 -19.09 -16.85 7.83
CA ASP A 285 -18.32 -17.62 8.82
C ASP A 285 -17.03 -18.28 8.25
N GLN A 286 -16.29 -17.53 7.40
CA GLN A 286 -15.10 -18.03 6.70
C GLN A 286 -13.79 -17.72 7.44
N PHE A 287 -13.88 -17.33 8.71
CA PHE A 287 -12.75 -17.14 9.60
C PHE A 287 -12.84 -18.08 10.78
N ASP A 288 -11.76 -18.80 11.03
CA ASP A 288 -11.57 -19.69 12.19
C ASP A 288 -10.66 -19.06 13.27
N GLN A 289 -10.05 -17.90 12.96
CA GLN A 289 -9.15 -17.19 13.86
C GLN A 289 -9.93 -16.36 14.90
N THR A 290 -9.26 -16.09 16.01
CA THR A 290 -9.69 -15.13 17.04
C THR A 290 -8.53 -14.19 17.39
N GLY A 291 -8.85 -13.01 17.92
CA GLY A 291 -7.85 -12.00 18.24
C GLY A 291 -7.83 -10.87 17.22
N LEU A 292 -6.65 -10.33 16.91
CA LEU A 292 -6.44 -9.33 15.88
C LEU A 292 -5.48 -9.88 14.83
N ILE A 293 -5.87 -9.80 13.58
CA ILE A 293 -5.03 -10.13 12.42
C ILE A 293 -4.98 -8.96 11.45
N SER A 294 -3.99 -8.93 10.57
CA SER A 294 -3.95 -8.08 9.38
C SER A 294 -4.26 -8.89 8.12
N SER A 295 -4.59 -8.20 7.04
CA SER A 295 -4.98 -8.82 5.76
C SER A 295 -3.91 -9.76 5.17
N ASP A 296 -2.66 -9.58 5.52
CA ASP A 296 -1.53 -10.43 5.14
C ASP A 296 -1.45 -11.75 5.93
N MET A 297 -2.29 -11.94 6.94
CA MET A 297 -2.31 -13.14 7.80
C MET A 297 -3.41 -14.15 7.39
N LEU A 298 -3.97 -14.03 6.20
CA LEU A 298 -4.94 -15.01 5.69
C LEU A 298 -4.27 -16.34 5.39
N SER A 299 -5.01 -17.44 5.59
CA SER A 299 -4.63 -18.77 5.08
C SER A 299 -4.75 -18.81 3.55
N ASP A 300 -4.15 -19.82 2.92
CA ASP A 300 -4.23 -19.98 1.46
C ASP A 300 -5.69 -20.20 0.99
N GLU A 301 -6.50 -20.92 1.76
CA GLU A 301 -7.94 -21.11 1.50
C GLU A 301 -8.70 -19.78 1.61
N GLN A 302 -8.41 -18.98 2.63
CA GLN A 302 -9.03 -17.66 2.80
C GLN A 302 -8.65 -16.70 1.68
N VAL A 303 -7.42 -16.76 1.16
CA VAL A 303 -7.00 -16.01 -0.03
C VAL A 303 -7.81 -16.43 -1.26
N ASP A 304 -8.02 -17.73 -1.46
CA ASP A 304 -8.84 -18.22 -2.59
C ASP A 304 -10.30 -17.77 -2.49
N ILE A 305 -10.87 -17.78 -1.29
CA ILE A 305 -12.22 -17.27 -1.03
C ILE A 305 -12.29 -15.77 -1.33
N TYR A 306 -11.32 -15.00 -0.82
CA TYR A 306 -11.24 -13.55 -1.02
C TYR A 306 -11.23 -13.19 -2.51
N PHE A 307 -10.34 -13.82 -3.30
CA PHE A 307 -10.27 -13.58 -4.74
C PHE A 307 -11.43 -14.20 -5.53
N GLY A 308 -12.10 -15.22 -5.01
CA GLY A 308 -13.38 -15.69 -5.54
C GLY A 308 -14.44 -14.58 -5.52
N TYR A 309 -14.56 -13.85 -4.41
CA TYR A 309 -15.46 -12.69 -4.32
C TYR A 309 -14.99 -11.50 -5.15
N ALA A 310 -13.67 -11.28 -5.21
CA ALA A 310 -13.09 -10.19 -5.99
C ALA A 310 -13.38 -10.36 -7.50
N ALA A 311 -13.30 -11.59 -8.00
CA ALA A 311 -13.57 -11.90 -9.41
C ALA A 311 -15.02 -11.59 -9.84
N GLU A 312 -16.01 -11.75 -8.93
CA GLU A 312 -17.41 -11.38 -9.19
C GLU A 312 -17.55 -9.88 -9.51
N LEU A 313 -16.62 -9.04 -9.04
CA LEU A 313 -16.61 -7.59 -9.22
C LEU A 313 -15.51 -7.10 -10.18
N GLY A 314 -14.93 -8.02 -10.97
CA GLY A 314 -13.96 -7.69 -12.01
C GLY A 314 -12.54 -7.43 -11.49
N ILE A 315 -12.22 -7.89 -10.27
CA ILE A 315 -10.87 -7.87 -9.72
C ILE A 315 -10.31 -9.28 -9.78
N THR A 316 -9.30 -9.51 -10.63
CA THR A 316 -8.76 -10.84 -10.90
C THR A 316 -7.24 -10.87 -10.72
N LEU A 317 -6.69 -12.07 -10.51
CA LEU A 317 -5.26 -12.32 -10.46
C LEU A 317 -4.78 -13.04 -11.71
N ASP A 318 -3.59 -12.64 -12.19
CA ASP A 318 -2.77 -13.43 -13.11
C ASP A 318 -1.42 -13.69 -12.46
N THR A 319 -1.08 -14.96 -12.23
CA THR A 319 0.16 -15.34 -11.54
C THR A 319 1.05 -16.11 -12.49
N LYS A 320 2.24 -15.58 -12.73
CA LYS A 320 3.29 -16.15 -13.57
C LYS A 320 4.44 -16.64 -12.69
N ILE A 321 4.88 -17.87 -12.89
CA ILE A 321 6.03 -18.48 -12.18
C ILE A 321 7.15 -18.61 -13.19
N LYS A 322 8.32 -18.02 -12.88
CA LYS A 322 9.48 -17.93 -13.79
C LYS A 322 10.72 -18.48 -13.06
N ASP A 323 11.40 -19.47 -13.65
CA ASP A 323 12.76 -19.87 -13.23
C ASP A 323 13.73 -18.73 -13.58
N LEU A 324 14.66 -18.39 -12.67
CA LEU A 324 15.65 -17.28 -12.83
C LEU A 324 17.02 -17.82 -13.24
#